data_4c3c972007fc351ffcb740a300948bb1
#
_entry.id   4c3c972007fc351ffcb740a300948bb1
#
_cell.length_a   1.000
_cell.length_b   1.000
_cell.length_c   1.000
_cell.angle_alpha   90.00
_cell.angle_beta   90.00
_cell.angle_gamma   90.00
#
_symmetry.space_group_name_H-M   'P 1'
#
loop_
_entity.id
_entity.type
_entity.pdbx_description
1 polymer ?
#
loop_
_entity_poly.entity_id
_entity_poly.type
_entity_poly.pdbx_seq_one_letter_code
_entity_poly.pdbx_strand_id
1 'polypeptide(L)'
;FSSDESLRLAHDLRANSMAILVGVGTVIRDDPSLTVRGPDIDPREQPTRVVIDPNGRIPAESKLLQDGEAPTLIIQSSKFDTNGDGGHVERIIVQEQEIPVSRILDLLGDRGIQSLLVEGGPETWSRFLSSGMVNRARVCVSPIQLDGDGLVFDRGLLSEHMSLISESEVSGDSIEWWIRD
;
A
#
# COMPACT_ATOMS: atom_id res chain seq x y z
N PHE A 1 -10.93 14.12 -0.25
CA PHE A 1 -11.40 14.19 -1.63
C PHE A 1 -12.37 13.04 -1.96
N SER A 2 -12.25 11.89 -1.35
CA SER A 2 -13.22 10.79 -1.42
C SER A 2 -14.28 10.97 -0.34
N SER A 3 -15.48 10.44 -0.60
CA SER A 3 -16.57 10.44 0.38
C SER A 3 -16.21 9.64 1.64
N ASP A 4 -16.90 9.89 2.76
CA ASP A 4 -16.71 9.12 3.99
C ASP A 4 -16.97 7.63 3.78
N GLU A 5 -17.90 7.29 2.89
CA GLU A 5 -18.21 5.92 2.52
C GLU A 5 -17.10 5.27 1.72
N SER A 6 -16.50 5.99 0.76
CA SER A 6 -15.33 5.52 0.02
C SER A 6 -14.13 5.29 0.95
N LEU A 7 -13.95 6.15 1.96
CA LEU A 7 -12.93 5.96 2.99
C LEU A 7 -13.20 4.73 3.86
N ARG A 8 -14.47 4.46 4.23
CA ARG A 8 -14.84 3.22 4.93
C ARG A 8 -14.52 1.98 4.11
N LEU A 9 -14.84 2.00 2.81
CA LEU A 9 -14.50 0.91 1.91
C LEU A 9 -12.98 0.68 1.81
N ALA A 10 -12.16 1.72 1.91
CA ALA A 10 -10.70 1.57 1.97
C ALA A 10 -10.28 0.91 3.30
N HIS A 11 -10.87 1.33 4.43
CA HIS A 11 -10.62 0.69 5.73
C HIS A 11 -11.06 -0.78 5.76
N ASP A 12 -12.17 -1.14 5.09
CA ASP A 12 -12.60 -2.53 4.96
C ASP A 12 -11.59 -3.37 4.17
N LEU A 13 -10.97 -2.82 3.13
CA LEU A 13 -9.89 -3.52 2.41
C LEU A 13 -8.69 -3.75 3.32
N ARG A 14 -8.30 -2.76 4.12
CA ARG A 14 -7.21 -2.90 5.09
C ARG A 14 -7.52 -3.98 6.12
N ALA A 15 -8.73 -3.95 6.70
CA ALA A 15 -9.16 -4.92 7.70
C ALA A 15 -9.17 -6.37 7.19
N ASN A 16 -9.40 -6.56 5.89
CA ASN A 16 -9.42 -7.87 5.24
C ASN A 16 -8.05 -8.27 4.63
N SER A 17 -6.99 -7.53 4.92
CA SER A 17 -5.64 -7.80 4.42
C SER A 17 -4.68 -8.09 5.57
N MET A 18 -3.79 -9.07 5.40
CA MET A 18 -2.76 -9.37 6.39
C MET A 18 -1.63 -8.33 6.38
N ALA A 19 -1.41 -7.65 5.25
CA ALA A 19 -0.44 -6.59 5.15
C ALA A 19 -0.90 -5.46 4.21
N ILE A 20 -0.39 -4.24 4.47
CA ILE A 20 -0.59 -3.04 3.64
C ILE A 20 0.77 -2.55 3.18
N LEU A 21 0.96 -2.41 1.87
CA LEU A 21 2.23 -2.04 1.26
C LEU A 21 2.15 -0.66 0.60
N VAL A 22 3.16 0.15 0.86
CA VAL A 22 3.41 1.43 0.19
C VAL A 22 4.88 1.55 -0.24
N GLY A 23 5.15 2.41 -1.22
CA GLY A 23 6.50 2.88 -1.50
C GLY A 23 6.91 3.98 -0.53
N VAL A 24 8.20 4.13 -0.26
CA VAL A 24 8.74 5.16 0.63
C VAL A 24 8.33 6.58 0.21
N GLY A 25 8.11 6.83 -1.08
CA GLY A 25 7.62 8.12 -1.58
C GLY A 25 6.28 8.53 -0.95
N THR A 26 5.39 7.57 -0.69
CA THR A 26 4.11 7.80 0.02
C THR A 26 4.36 8.15 1.48
N VAL A 27 5.32 7.47 2.14
CA VAL A 27 5.67 7.79 3.54
C VAL A 27 6.22 9.21 3.67
N ILE A 28 7.15 9.59 2.77
CA ILE A 28 7.76 10.92 2.78
C ILE A 28 6.72 12.03 2.55
N ARG A 29 5.77 11.81 1.65
CA ARG A 29 4.79 12.84 1.28
C ARG A 29 3.64 12.95 2.27
N ASP A 30 3.10 11.82 2.73
CA ASP A 30 1.81 11.77 3.41
C ASP A 30 1.93 11.37 4.89
N ASP A 31 3.07 10.88 5.35
CA ASP A 31 3.31 10.33 6.70
C ASP A 31 2.11 9.50 7.22
N PRO A 32 1.70 8.44 6.49
CA PRO A 32 0.49 7.70 6.80
C PRO A 32 0.69 6.78 8.02
N SER A 33 -0.36 6.55 8.80
CA SER A 33 -0.33 5.52 9.86
C SER A 33 -0.51 4.09 9.32
N LEU A 34 -1.17 3.91 8.18
CA LEU A 34 -1.51 2.61 7.57
C LEU A 34 -2.18 1.63 8.54
N THR A 35 -3.01 2.14 9.42
CA THR A 35 -3.77 1.36 10.39
C THR A 35 -5.23 1.27 10.00
N VAL A 36 -5.89 0.23 10.50
CA VAL A 36 -7.35 0.12 10.43
C VAL A 36 -7.95 0.83 11.62
N ARG A 37 -8.96 1.67 11.36
CA ARG A 37 -9.67 2.41 12.40
C ARG A 37 -11.13 2.02 12.40
N GLY A 38 -11.70 1.78 13.58
CA GLY A 38 -13.11 1.44 13.76
C GLY A 38 -13.37 0.99 15.18
N PRO A 39 -14.63 1.06 15.66
CA PRO A 39 -15.00 0.71 17.03
C PRO A 39 -14.82 -0.79 17.35
N ASP A 40 -14.82 -1.63 16.33
CA ASP A 40 -14.80 -3.09 16.47
C ASP A 40 -13.42 -3.71 16.15
N ILE A 41 -12.37 -2.89 15.96
CA ILE A 41 -11.04 -3.38 15.58
C ILE A 41 -10.17 -3.49 16.84
N ASP A 42 -9.72 -4.71 17.11
CA ASP A 42 -8.70 -4.94 18.14
C ASP A 42 -7.37 -4.29 17.69
N PRO A 43 -6.80 -3.35 18.46
CA PRO A 43 -5.50 -2.75 18.13
C PRO A 43 -4.38 -3.77 17.92
N ARG A 44 -4.52 -4.99 18.46
CA ARG A 44 -3.54 -6.08 18.31
C ARG A 44 -3.67 -6.84 17.00
N GLU A 45 -4.75 -6.63 16.24
CA GLU A 45 -5.04 -7.30 14.97
C GLU A 45 -4.79 -6.37 13.77
N GLN A 46 -3.89 -5.39 13.94
CA GLN A 46 -3.54 -4.51 12.85
C GLN A 46 -2.76 -5.26 11.75
N PRO A 47 -3.03 -4.97 10.48
CA PRO A 47 -2.24 -5.52 9.38
C PRO A 47 -0.79 -5.07 9.47
N THR A 48 0.13 -5.94 9.03
CA THR A 48 1.55 -5.58 8.94
C THR A 48 1.75 -4.47 7.91
N ARG A 49 2.41 -3.39 8.30
CA ARG A 49 2.78 -2.30 7.40
C ARG A 49 4.04 -2.68 6.65
N VAL A 50 4.06 -2.53 5.33
CA VAL A 50 5.21 -2.86 4.48
C VAL A 50 5.63 -1.62 3.70
N VAL A 51 6.90 -1.25 3.81
CA VAL A 51 7.48 -0.13 3.07
C VAL A 51 8.58 -0.64 2.14
N ILE A 52 8.47 -0.31 0.84
CA ILE A 52 9.56 -0.53 -0.11
C ILE A 52 10.43 0.73 -0.09
N ASP A 53 11.64 0.61 0.46
CA ASP A 53 12.61 1.70 0.59
C ASP A 53 14.02 1.25 0.18
N PRO A 54 14.28 0.99 -1.10
CA PRO A 54 15.57 0.48 -1.54
C PRO A 54 16.76 1.32 -1.10
N ASN A 55 16.56 2.62 -0.96
CA ASN A 55 17.63 3.59 -0.72
C ASN A 55 17.67 4.16 0.71
N GLY A 56 16.87 3.63 1.65
CA GLY A 56 16.87 4.07 3.04
C GLY A 56 16.45 5.53 3.23
N ARG A 57 15.42 5.97 2.52
CA ARG A 57 14.94 7.37 2.54
C ARG A 57 13.83 7.64 3.54
N ILE A 58 13.35 6.60 4.25
CA ILE A 58 12.28 6.77 5.23
C ILE A 58 12.71 7.75 6.33
N PRO A 59 11.94 8.82 6.61
CA PRO A 59 12.27 9.76 7.67
C PRO A 59 12.24 9.08 9.03
N ALA A 60 13.25 9.36 9.87
CA ALA A 60 13.37 8.75 11.20
C ALA A 60 12.19 9.09 12.12
N GLU A 61 11.57 10.26 11.91
CA GLU A 61 10.40 10.74 12.65
C GLU A 61 9.06 10.25 12.11
N SER A 62 9.04 9.43 11.03
CA SER A 62 7.79 8.96 10.45
C SER A 62 6.97 8.13 11.46
N LYS A 63 5.65 8.26 11.40
CA LYS A 63 4.71 7.51 12.26
C LYS A 63 4.98 6.02 12.24
N LEU A 64 5.23 5.46 11.06
CA LEU A 64 5.48 4.03 10.88
C LEU A 64 6.66 3.51 11.71
N LEU A 65 7.65 4.36 12.02
CA LEU A 65 8.80 4.01 12.85
C LEU A 65 8.56 4.28 14.33
N GLN A 66 7.70 5.23 14.68
CA GLN A 66 7.62 5.78 16.03
C GLN A 66 6.37 5.37 16.81
N ASP A 67 5.24 5.10 16.13
CA ASP A 67 3.93 4.99 16.80
C ASP A 67 3.71 3.65 17.54
N GLY A 68 4.36 2.58 17.12
CA GLY A 68 4.15 1.24 17.69
C GLY A 68 2.73 0.66 17.47
N GLU A 69 1.90 1.28 16.61
CA GLU A 69 0.50 0.88 16.42
C GLU A 69 0.34 -0.45 15.67
N ALA A 70 1.33 -0.83 14.83
CA ALA A 70 1.30 -2.08 14.07
C ALA A 70 2.73 -2.58 13.76
N PRO A 71 2.92 -3.89 13.51
CA PRO A 71 4.19 -4.40 12.99
C PRO A 71 4.56 -3.72 11.67
N THR A 72 5.83 -3.38 11.49
CA THR A 72 6.33 -2.66 10.32
C THR A 72 7.52 -3.40 9.71
N LEU A 73 7.43 -3.73 8.42
CA LEU A 73 8.52 -4.32 7.63
C LEU A 73 9.02 -3.28 6.63
N ILE A 74 10.34 -3.03 6.63
CA ILE A 74 10.98 -2.15 5.66
C ILE A 74 11.88 -2.99 4.77
N ILE A 75 11.58 -3.06 3.47
CA ILE A 75 12.37 -3.82 2.49
C ILE A 75 13.33 -2.84 1.80
N GLN A 76 14.62 -3.05 1.96
CA GLN A 76 15.67 -2.15 1.48
C GLN A 76 16.87 -2.90 0.87
N SER A 77 17.60 -2.25 -0.04
CA SER A 77 18.73 -2.85 -0.78
C SER A 77 20.07 -2.74 -0.05
N SER A 78 20.16 -1.94 1.01
CA SER A 78 21.39 -1.71 1.77
C SER A 78 21.08 -1.55 3.26
N LYS A 79 22.09 -1.77 4.08
CA LYS A 79 22.00 -1.45 5.50
C LYS A 79 22.12 0.06 5.69
N PHE A 80 21.11 0.64 6.30
CA PHE A 80 21.10 2.03 6.74
C PHE A 80 21.09 2.07 8.27
N ASP A 81 21.35 3.26 8.81
CA ASP A 81 21.27 3.45 10.25
C ASP A 81 19.85 3.17 10.75
N THR A 82 19.76 2.30 11.74
CA THR A 82 18.51 1.89 12.37
C THR A 82 18.35 2.50 13.76
N ASN A 83 19.18 3.47 14.11
CA ASN A 83 19.07 4.17 15.37
C ASN A 83 17.74 4.93 15.45
N GLY A 84 16.92 4.54 16.39
CA GLY A 84 15.60 5.11 16.61
C GLY A 84 14.42 4.28 16.09
N ASP A 85 14.67 3.12 15.46
CA ASP A 85 13.57 2.20 15.14
C ASP A 85 12.93 1.66 16.42
N GLY A 86 11.60 1.66 16.46
CA GLY A 86 10.84 1.01 17.54
C GLY A 86 10.94 -0.52 17.47
N GLY A 87 10.69 -1.21 18.58
CA GLY A 87 10.75 -2.67 18.65
C GLY A 87 9.72 -3.40 17.76
N HIS A 88 8.80 -2.67 17.14
CA HIS A 88 7.81 -3.16 16.18
C HIS A 88 8.29 -3.09 14.72
N VAL A 89 9.52 -2.59 14.47
CA VAL A 89 10.09 -2.41 13.13
C VAL A 89 11.11 -3.49 12.84
N GLU A 90 10.93 -4.20 11.72
CA GLU A 90 11.90 -5.13 11.14
C GLU A 90 12.41 -4.58 9.80
N ARG A 91 13.72 -4.58 9.57
CA ARG A 91 14.32 -4.24 8.29
C ARG A 91 14.81 -5.49 7.57
N ILE A 92 14.34 -5.68 6.34
CA ILE A 92 14.71 -6.79 5.47
C ILE A 92 15.70 -6.26 4.43
N ILE A 93 16.93 -6.77 4.50
CA ILE A 93 17.99 -6.39 3.56
C ILE A 93 17.97 -7.37 2.40
N VAL A 94 17.83 -6.85 1.18
CA VAL A 94 17.96 -7.59 -0.07
C VAL A 94 19.20 -7.11 -0.84
N GLN A 95 19.70 -7.89 -1.79
CA GLN A 95 20.88 -7.51 -2.56
C GLN A 95 20.53 -6.76 -3.85
N GLU A 96 19.29 -6.92 -4.30
CA GLU A 96 18.78 -6.29 -5.50
C GLU A 96 18.57 -4.79 -5.30
N GLN A 97 19.07 -3.96 -6.20
CA GLN A 97 18.83 -2.51 -6.18
C GLN A 97 17.40 -2.17 -6.63
N GLU A 98 16.94 -2.86 -7.65
CA GLU A 98 15.51 -2.90 -8.01
C GLU A 98 14.93 -4.19 -7.47
N ILE A 99 14.12 -4.10 -6.42
CA ILE A 99 13.54 -5.25 -5.75
C ILE A 99 12.35 -5.76 -6.58
N PRO A 100 12.42 -6.91 -7.27
CA PRO A 100 11.31 -7.40 -8.09
C PRO A 100 10.05 -7.64 -7.25
N VAL A 101 8.86 -7.48 -7.85
CA VAL A 101 7.58 -7.74 -7.15
C VAL A 101 7.52 -9.18 -6.65
N SER A 102 7.96 -10.17 -7.46
CA SER A 102 8.05 -11.57 -7.04
C SER A 102 8.88 -11.73 -5.76
N ARG A 103 10.04 -11.05 -5.69
CA ARG A 103 10.90 -11.11 -4.50
C ARG A 103 10.23 -10.53 -3.26
N ILE A 104 9.47 -9.44 -3.41
CA ILE A 104 8.67 -8.86 -2.32
C ILE A 104 7.64 -9.87 -1.84
N LEU A 105 6.89 -10.48 -2.77
CA LEU A 105 5.85 -11.47 -2.45
C LEU A 105 6.43 -12.70 -1.77
N ASP A 106 7.60 -13.21 -2.21
CA ASP A 106 8.30 -14.33 -1.58
C ASP A 106 8.68 -13.99 -0.13
N LEU A 107 9.29 -12.82 0.10
CA LEU A 107 9.68 -12.36 1.44
C LEU A 107 8.50 -12.25 2.41
N LEU A 108 7.34 -11.82 1.91
CA LEU A 108 6.10 -11.74 2.68
C LEU A 108 5.48 -13.13 2.90
N GLY A 109 5.49 -13.98 1.88
CA GLY A 109 5.02 -15.37 1.96
C GLY A 109 5.81 -16.20 2.97
N ASP A 110 7.14 -16.06 3.01
CA ASP A 110 8.01 -16.70 4.00
C ASP A 110 7.67 -16.31 5.46
N ARG A 111 6.98 -15.17 5.65
CA ARG A 111 6.47 -14.67 6.93
C ARG A 111 5.00 -15.03 7.17
N GLY A 112 4.41 -15.86 6.32
CA GLY A 112 3.02 -16.29 6.42
C GLY A 112 1.99 -15.24 5.96
N ILE A 113 2.43 -14.13 5.33
CA ILE A 113 1.53 -13.12 4.79
C ILE A 113 0.96 -13.62 3.46
N GLN A 114 -0.32 -13.94 3.45
CA GLN A 114 -1.04 -14.53 2.30
C GLN A 114 -1.93 -13.52 1.56
N SER A 115 -2.20 -12.37 2.14
CA SER A 115 -2.96 -11.30 1.51
C SER A 115 -2.28 -9.96 1.69
N LEU A 116 -2.09 -9.25 0.58
CA LEU A 116 -1.39 -7.98 0.51
C LEU A 116 -2.26 -6.93 -0.17
N LEU A 117 -2.53 -5.83 0.52
CA LEU A 117 -3.10 -4.63 -0.06
C LEU A 117 -1.99 -3.66 -0.47
N VAL A 118 -1.97 -3.26 -1.74
CA VAL A 118 -1.02 -2.26 -2.23
C VAL A 118 -1.74 -0.92 -2.33
N GLU A 119 -1.37 0.01 -1.45
CA GLU A 119 -1.91 1.37 -1.38
C GLU A 119 -0.90 2.43 -1.82
N GLY A 120 0.11 2.06 -2.56
CA GLY A 120 1.19 2.95 -2.92
C GLY A 120 0.78 4.02 -3.93
N GLY A 121 1.68 5.00 -4.12
CA GLY A 121 1.57 5.98 -5.19
C GLY A 121 1.70 5.34 -6.58
N PRO A 122 1.54 6.13 -7.66
CA PRO A 122 1.48 5.63 -9.04
C PRO A 122 2.66 4.74 -9.43
N GLU A 123 3.87 5.03 -8.96
CA GLU A 123 5.04 4.23 -9.23
C GLU A 123 4.92 2.81 -8.64
N THR A 124 4.47 2.69 -7.40
CA THR A 124 4.34 1.39 -6.72
C THR A 124 3.28 0.53 -7.38
N TRP A 125 2.07 1.05 -7.57
CA TRP A 125 1.01 0.25 -8.16
C TRP A 125 1.25 -0.05 -9.64
N SER A 126 1.89 0.85 -10.42
CA SER A 126 2.29 0.54 -11.80
C SER A 126 3.25 -0.65 -11.87
N ARG A 127 4.22 -0.71 -10.95
CA ARG A 127 5.14 -1.87 -10.85
C ARG A 127 4.38 -3.16 -10.53
N PHE A 128 3.44 -3.12 -9.60
CA PHE A 128 2.64 -4.31 -9.26
C PHE A 128 1.73 -4.74 -10.42
N LEU A 129 1.05 -3.81 -11.10
CA LEU A 129 0.25 -4.13 -12.27
C LEU A 129 1.09 -4.73 -13.40
N SER A 130 2.18 -4.06 -13.78
CA SER A 130 3.08 -4.54 -14.85
C SER A 130 3.71 -5.90 -14.55
N SER A 131 3.76 -6.32 -13.28
CA SER A 131 4.25 -7.65 -12.91
C SER A 131 3.27 -8.78 -13.24
N GLY A 132 2.00 -8.46 -13.53
CA GLY A 132 0.93 -9.44 -13.74
C GLY A 132 0.54 -10.22 -12.47
N MET A 133 1.00 -9.78 -11.27
CA MET A 133 0.77 -10.51 -10.01
C MET A 133 -0.38 -9.94 -9.18
N VAL A 134 -1.04 -8.88 -9.65
CA VAL A 134 -2.22 -8.32 -9.01
C VAL A 134 -3.44 -9.18 -9.32
N ASN A 135 -4.15 -9.65 -8.31
CA ASN A 135 -5.34 -10.47 -8.50
C ASN A 135 -6.61 -9.63 -8.66
N ARG A 136 -6.70 -8.54 -7.92
CA ARG A 136 -7.87 -7.63 -7.90
C ARG A 136 -7.41 -6.21 -7.75
N ALA A 137 -8.15 -5.27 -8.36
CA ALA A 137 -7.96 -3.86 -8.11
C ALA A 137 -9.31 -3.18 -7.85
N ARG A 138 -9.28 -2.16 -6.99
CA ARG A 138 -10.40 -1.24 -6.79
C ARG A 138 -9.93 0.16 -7.17
N VAL A 139 -10.68 0.82 -8.03
CA VAL A 139 -10.45 2.22 -8.39
C VAL A 139 -11.62 3.04 -7.89
N CYS A 140 -11.32 4.06 -7.08
CA CYS A 140 -12.30 5.04 -6.64
C CYS A 140 -12.06 6.34 -7.40
N VAL A 141 -13.08 6.81 -8.10
CA VAL A 141 -13.02 8.03 -8.91
C VAL A 141 -13.98 9.05 -8.32
N SER A 142 -13.42 10.09 -7.72
CA SER A 142 -14.22 11.21 -7.24
C SER A 142 -14.60 12.15 -8.40
N PRO A 143 -15.80 12.73 -8.41
CA PRO A 143 -16.20 13.74 -9.38
C PRO A 143 -15.45 15.07 -9.18
N ILE A 144 -14.76 15.23 -8.06
CA ILE A 144 -14.02 16.45 -7.73
C ILE A 144 -12.76 16.50 -8.58
N GLN A 145 -12.68 17.51 -9.45
CA GLN A 145 -11.45 17.82 -10.18
C GLN A 145 -10.51 18.63 -9.29
N LEU A 146 -9.26 18.18 -9.22
CA LEU A 146 -8.20 18.90 -8.52
C LEU A 146 -7.46 19.77 -9.53
N ASP A 147 -7.35 21.06 -9.26
CA ASP A 147 -6.50 21.96 -10.03
C ASP A 147 -5.03 21.74 -9.61
N GLY A 148 -4.16 21.44 -10.56
CA GLY A 148 -2.72 21.32 -10.32
C GLY A 148 -2.08 20.06 -10.89
N ASP A 149 -0.79 19.90 -10.61
CA ASP A 149 0.05 18.78 -11.07
C ASP A 149 -0.21 17.51 -10.23
N GLY A 150 -1.40 16.94 -10.35
CA GLY A 150 -1.72 15.65 -9.73
C GLY A 150 -0.90 14.50 -10.33
N LEU A 151 -0.70 13.45 -9.54
CA LEU A 151 -0.09 12.23 -10.05
C LEU A 151 -1.06 11.53 -11.00
N VAL A 152 -0.59 11.20 -12.20
CA VAL A 152 -1.43 10.58 -13.24
C VAL A 152 -1.66 9.09 -12.91
N PHE A 153 -2.92 8.70 -12.95
CA PHE A 153 -3.33 7.30 -12.90
C PHE A 153 -3.46 6.75 -14.34
N ASP A 154 -2.63 5.78 -14.70
CA ASP A 154 -2.65 5.15 -16.02
C ASP A 154 -3.71 4.05 -16.10
N ARG A 155 -4.90 4.40 -16.59
CA ARG A 155 -5.97 3.44 -16.84
C ARG A 155 -5.65 2.45 -17.96
N GLY A 156 -4.81 2.83 -18.91
CA GLY A 156 -4.35 1.94 -19.97
C GLY A 156 -3.65 0.73 -19.40
N LEU A 157 -2.69 0.94 -18.49
CA LEU A 157 -1.97 -0.13 -17.81
C LEU A 157 -2.91 -1.05 -17.02
N LEU A 158 -3.96 -0.52 -16.40
CA LEU A 158 -4.95 -1.34 -15.70
C LEU A 158 -5.68 -2.27 -16.67
N SER A 159 -6.18 -1.73 -17.79
CA SER A 159 -6.94 -2.49 -18.78
C SER A 159 -6.08 -3.46 -19.63
N GLU A 160 -4.76 -3.31 -19.63
CA GLU A 160 -3.85 -4.29 -20.26
C GLU A 160 -3.74 -5.60 -19.48
N HIS A 161 -3.98 -5.57 -18.18
CA HIS A 161 -3.74 -6.71 -17.29
C HIS A 161 -4.98 -7.20 -16.53
N MET A 162 -6.06 -6.44 -16.59
CA MET A 162 -7.26 -6.71 -15.78
C MET A 162 -8.54 -6.37 -16.53
N SER A 163 -9.59 -7.11 -16.23
CA SER A 163 -10.96 -6.90 -16.74
C SER A 163 -11.84 -6.23 -15.69
N LEU A 164 -12.60 -5.21 -16.11
CA LEU A 164 -13.63 -4.57 -15.28
C LEU A 164 -14.79 -5.54 -15.06
N ILE A 165 -15.10 -5.86 -13.82
CA ILE A 165 -16.19 -6.79 -13.46
C ILE A 165 -17.43 -6.10 -12.90
N SER A 166 -17.28 -4.94 -12.30
CA SER A 166 -18.40 -4.14 -11.83
C SER A 166 -18.03 -2.68 -11.64
N GLU A 167 -19.02 -1.82 -11.78
CA GLU A 167 -18.97 -0.41 -11.47
C GLU A 167 -20.19 -0.05 -10.63
N SER A 168 -20.03 0.77 -9.62
CA SER A 168 -21.10 1.24 -8.75
C SER A 168 -20.83 2.68 -8.33
N GLU A 169 -21.88 3.40 -7.94
CA GLU A 169 -21.77 4.74 -7.39
C GLU A 169 -21.98 4.69 -5.86
N VAL A 170 -21.09 5.34 -5.13
CA VAL A 170 -21.14 5.41 -3.67
C VAL A 170 -20.91 6.86 -3.25
N SER A 171 -21.96 7.51 -2.75
CA SER A 171 -21.93 8.91 -2.28
C SER A 171 -21.32 9.88 -3.30
N GLY A 172 -21.59 9.65 -4.59
CA GLY A 172 -21.08 10.47 -5.70
C GLY A 172 -19.73 10.06 -6.27
N ASP A 173 -19.01 9.15 -5.59
CA ASP A 173 -17.79 8.54 -6.15
C ASP A 173 -18.16 7.30 -7.00
N SER A 174 -17.48 7.11 -8.15
CA SER A 174 -17.56 5.86 -8.92
C SER A 174 -16.54 4.87 -8.35
N ILE A 175 -16.99 3.65 -8.06
CA ILE A 175 -16.19 2.56 -7.54
C ILE A 175 -16.14 1.44 -8.58
N GLU A 176 -14.95 1.17 -9.09
CA GLU A 176 -14.70 0.13 -10.09
C GLU A 176 -13.99 -1.06 -9.45
N TRP A 177 -14.42 -2.26 -9.81
CA TRP A 177 -13.78 -3.51 -9.45
C TRP A 177 -13.19 -4.18 -10.68
N TRP A 178 -11.93 -4.54 -10.59
CA TRP A 178 -11.16 -5.18 -11.64
C TRP A 178 -10.60 -6.50 -11.14
N ILE A 179 -10.51 -7.50 -12.02
CA ILE A 179 -9.91 -8.80 -11.74
C ILE A 179 -8.87 -9.13 -12.81
N ARG A 180 -7.83 -9.83 -12.44
CA ARG A 180 -6.82 -10.31 -13.39
C ARG A 180 -7.46 -11.28 -14.37
N ASP A 181 -7.10 -11.17 -15.65
CA ASP A 181 -7.53 -12.04 -16.74
C ASP A 181 -7.02 -13.48 -16.56
#